data_d8e0df8cdf2499b7ee410d78cb2ee491
#
_entry.id   d8e0df8cdf2499b7ee410d78cb2ee491
#
_cell.length_a   1.000
_cell.length_b   1.000
_cell.length_c   1.000
_cell.angle_alpha   90.00
_cell.angle_beta   90.00
_cell.angle_gamma   90.00
#
_symmetry.space_group_name_H-M   'P 1'
#
loop_
_entity.id
_entity.type
_entity.pdbx_description
1 polymer ?
#
loop_
_entity_poly.entity_id
_entity_poly.type
_entity_poly.pdbx_seq_one_letter_code
_entity_poly.pdbx_strand_id
1 'polypeptide(L)'
;MNNLATDPTATLASPAALRALIESRRAVRRFSAESIPDEVIRDCLEMAVLAPNSCNLQPWSFQVVRDPALLAKLHPVCMSQNAAKAPLIIAVLARPDTWKQACKNVVTYWPEPEVPARIRSFYA
;
A
#
# COMPACT_ATOMS: atom_id res chain seq x y z
N MET A 1 8.64 16.35 -12.25
CA MET A 1 7.46 15.88 -13.02
C MET A 1 7.92 14.72 -13.88
N ASN A 2 7.82 13.49 -13.37
CA ASN A 2 8.14 12.31 -14.17
C ASN A 2 6.97 12.07 -15.12
N ASN A 3 7.23 12.30 -16.38
CA ASN A 3 6.36 11.93 -17.48
C ASN A 3 6.39 10.39 -17.56
N LEU A 4 5.47 9.71 -16.90
CA LEU A 4 5.18 8.31 -17.17
C LEU A 4 4.52 8.27 -18.55
N ALA A 5 5.36 8.39 -19.59
CA ALA A 5 4.99 7.96 -20.91
C ALA A 5 4.64 6.47 -20.77
N THR A 6 3.36 6.17 -20.74
CA THR A 6 2.87 4.79 -20.82
C THR A 6 3.38 4.23 -22.13
N ASP A 7 4.33 3.31 -22.04
CA ASP A 7 4.79 2.53 -23.19
C ASP A 7 3.53 1.84 -23.78
N PRO A 8 3.10 2.20 -24.99
CA PRO A 8 1.91 1.59 -25.60
C PRO A 8 2.12 0.10 -25.90
N THR A 9 3.33 -0.41 -25.74
CA THR A 9 3.68 -1.83 -25.89
C THR A 9 3.65 -2.60 -24.57
N ALA A 10 3.40 -1.93 -23.42
CA ALA A 10 3.18 -2.62 -22.17
C ALA A 10 2.01 -3.60 -22.38
N THR A 11 2.33 -4.88 -22.51
CA THR A 11 1.34 -5.94 -22.70
C THR A 11 0.46 -5.98 -21.46
N LEU A 12 -0.69 -5.36 -21.53
CA LEU A 12 -1.72 -5.49 -20.50
C LEU A 12 -1.95 -6.98 -20.29
N ALA A 13 -1.82 -7.44 -19.06
CA ALA A 13 -2.09 -8.82 -18.71
C ALA A 13 -3.48 -9.20 -19.28
N SER A 14 -3.55 -10.31 -20.00
CA SER A 14 -4.83 -10.74 -20.58
C SER A 14 -5.86 -10.95 -19.46
N PRO A 15 -7.17 -10.79 -19.73
CA PRO A 15 -8.20 -11.09 -18.73
C PRO A 15 -8.06 -12.48 -18.11
N ALA A 16 -7.57 -13.45 -18.91
CA ALA A 16 -7.28 -14.80 -18.43
C ALA A 16 -6.13 -14.84 -17.41
N ALA A 17 -5.06 -14.07 -17.63
CA ALA A 17 -3.95 -13.97 -16.68
C ALA A 17 -4.39 -13.32 -15.37
N LEU A 18 -5.18 -12.24 -15.42
CA LEU A 18 -5.75 -11.60 -14.23
C LEU A 18 -6.66 -12.58 -13.46
N ARG A 19 -7.54 -13.31 -14.16
CA ARG A 19 -8.38 -14.32 -13.55
C ARG A 19 -7.54 -15.39 -12.83
N ALA A 20 -6.51 -15.92 -13.48
CA ALA A 20 -5.63 -16.92 -12.90
C ALA A 20 -4.94 -16.41 -11.63
N LEU A 21 -4.49 -15.15 -11.61
CA LEU A 21 -3.94 -14.50 -10.42
C LEU A 21 -4.95 -14.44 -9.28
N ILE A 22 -6.17 -13.99 -9.55
CA ILE A 22 -7.23 -13.91 -8.55
C ILE A 22 -7.59 -15.30 -8.01
N GLU A 23 -7.75 -16.28 -8.89
CA GLU A 23 -8.11 -17.66 -8.53
C GLU A 23 -6.99 -18.38 -7.79
N SER A 24 -5.73 -18.05 -8.04
CA SER A 24 -4.56 -18.66 -7.37
C SER A 24 -4.30 -18.08 -5.98
N ARG A 25 -4.79 -16.88 -5.67
CA ARG A 25 -4.54 -16.23 -4.39
C ARG A 25 -5.02 -17.08 -3.22
N ARG A 26 -4.17 -17.28 -2.22
CA ARG A 26 -4.51 -17.97 -0.97
C ARG A 26 -4.04 -17.14 0.23
N ALA A 27 -4.72 -17.30 1.35
CA ALA A 27 -4.25 -16.81 2.65
C ALA A 27 -3.21 -17.83 3.19
N VAL A 28 -1.96 -17.62 2.80
CA VAL A 28 -0.85 -18.46 3.28
C VAL A 28 -0.62 -18.19 4.76
N ARG A 29 -0.49 -19.26 5.55
CA ARG A 29 -0.28 -19.19 7.00
C ARG A 29 0.89 -20.04 7.47
N ARG A 30 1.58 -20.69 6.56
CA ARG A 30 2.84 -21.41 6.81
C ARG A 30 3.92 -20.71 6.04
N PHE A 31 4.94 -20.26 6.75
CA PHE A 31 6.05 -19.50 6.20
C PHE A 31 7.31 -20.37 6.24
N SER A 32 8.15 -20.27 5.21
CA SER A 32 9.51 -20.80 5.25
C SER A 32 10.40 -19.88 6.08
N ALA A 33 11.58 -20.36 6.46
CA ALA A 33 12.59 -19.55 7.13
C ALA A 33 13.47 -18.76 6.14
N GLU A 34 13.20 -18.86 4.85
CA GLU A 34 13.97 -18.16 3.82
C GLU A 34 13.82 -16.65 3.95
N SER A 35 14.93 -15.94 3.79
CA SER A 35 14.92 -14.50 3.74
C SER A 35 14.29 -14.02 2.44
N ILE A 36 13.44 -13.00 2.52
CA ILE A 36 12.86 -12.37 1.35
C ILE A 36 13.82 -11.27 0.89
N PRO A 37 14.24 -11.25 -0.39
CA PRO A 37 15.08 -10.19 -0.93
C PRO A 37 14.42 -8.80 -0.82
N ASP A 38 15.24 -7.76 -0.65
CA ASP A 38 14.74 -6.39 -0.48
C ASP A 38 14.03 -5.87 -1.73
N GLU A 39 14.47 -6.28 -2.91
CA GLU A 39 13.82 -5.94 -4.17
C GLU A 39 12.38 -6.47 -4.23
N VAL A 40 12.13 -7.70 -3.79
CA VAL A 40 10.79 -8.29 -3.78
C VAL A 40 9.86 -7.51 -2.85
N ILE A 41 10.37 -7.08 -1.68
CA ILE A 41 9.58 -6.28 -0.74
C ILE A 41 9.29 -4.91 -1.33
N ARG A 42 10.28 -4.28 -1.97
CA ARG A 42 10.11 -2.99 -2.61
C ARG A 42 9.04 -3.06 -3.70
N ASP A 43 9.13 -4.03 -4.60
CA ASP A 43 8.15 -4.24 -5.68
C ASP A 43 6.74 -4.42 -5.12
N CYS A 44 6.58 -5.23 -4.06
CA CYS A 44 5.29 -5.41 -3.39
C CYS A 44 4.75 -4.10 -2.81
N LEU A 45 5.60 -3.28 -2.19
CA LEU A 45 5.19 -2.00 -1.62
C LEU A 45 4.89 -0.96 -2.70
N GLU A 46 5.65 -0.91 -3.78
CA GLU A 46 5.38 -0.06 -4.94
C GLU A 46 4.03 -0.40 -5.57
N MET A 47 3.69 -1.67 -5.70
CA MET A 47 2.35 -2.07 -6.14
C MET A 47 1.27 -1.72 -5.12
N ALA A 48 1.54 -1.87 -3.83
CA ALA A 48 0.56 -1.59 -2.78
C ALA A 48 0.16 -0.11 -2.74
N VAL A 49 1.08 0.83 -3.01
CA VAL A 49 0.78 2.27 -3.03
C VAL A 49 -0.08 2.68 -4.24
N LEU A 50 -0.20 1.84 -5.26
CA LEU A 50 -1.09 2.08 -6.40
C LEU A 50 -2.55 1.80 -6.07
N ALA A 51 -2.85 1.22 -4.91
CA ALA A 51 -4.23 0.96 -4.49
C ALA A 51 -5.04 2.27 -4.43
N PRO A 52 -6.26 2.30 -4.99
CA PRO A 52 -7.09 3.49 -4.95
C PRO A 52 -7.46 3.85 -3.52
N ASN A 53 -7.46 5.13 -3.23
CA ASN A 53 -7.85 5.66 -1.93
C ASN A 53 -8.54 7.01 -2.08
N SER A 54 -9.25 7.42 -1.03
CA SER A 54 -10.02 8.66 -1.04
C SER A 54 -9.13 9.85 -1.37
N CYS A 55 -9.48 10.57 -2.44
CA CYS A 55 -8.77 11.78 -2.90
C CYS A 55 -7.25 11.63 -3.05
N ASN A 56 -6.77 10.42 -3.26
CA ASN A 56 -5.34 10.11 -3.29
C ASN A 56 -4.57 10.64 -2.06
N LEU A 57 -5.19 10.57 -0.90
CA LEU A 57 -4.61 11.05 0.36
C LEU A 57 -3.39 10.24 0.80
N GLN A 58 -3.31 9.00 0.37
CA GLN A 58 -2.23 8.06 0.75
C GLN A 58 -1.96 8.06 2.26
N PRO A 59 -3.00 7.80 3.11
CA PRO A 59 -2.93 7.99 4.55
C PRO A 59 -2.26 6.81 5.26
N TRP A 60 -1.21 6.28 4.67
CA TRP A 60 -0.47 5.13 5.19
C TRP A 60 1.03 5.36 5.18
N SER A 61 1.70 4.61 6.02
CA SER A 61 3.12 4.33 5.91
C SER A 61 3.35 2.84 6.16
N PHE A 62 4.41 2.32 5.57
CA PHE A 62 4.79 0.92 5.73
C PHE A 62 6.05 0.83 6.57
N GLN A 63 6.02 -0.05 7.56
CA GLN A 63 7.18 -0.36 8.38
C GLN A 63 7.53 -1.83 8.17
N VAL A 64 8.68 -2.08 7.54
CA VAL A 64 9.19 -3.44 7.36
C VAL A 64 10.03 -3.81 8.58
N VAL A 65 9.61 -4.84 9.30
CA VAL A 65 10.29 -5.33 10.48
C VAL A 65 10.91 -6.69 10.19
N ARG A 66 12.24 -6.77 10.29
CA ARG A 66 13.03 -8.00 10.11
C ARG A 66 13.87 -8.34 11.33
N ASP A 67 14.07 -7.37 12.22
CA ASP A 67 14.87 -7.57 13.43
C ASP A 67 14.23 -8.66 14.31
N PRO A 68 14.98 -9.72 14.68
CA PRO A 68 14.42 -10.85 15.43
C PRO A 68 13.89 -10.44 16.81
N ALA A 69 14.51 -9.43 17.46
CA ALA A 69 14.07 -8.98 18.77
C ALA A 69 12.76 -8.20 18.69
N LEU A 70 12.56 -7.44 17.61
CA LEU A 70 11.29 -6.78 17.33
C LEU A 70 10.21 -7.76 16.90
N LEU A 71 10.54 -8.73 16.05
CA LEU A 71 9.63 -9.79 15.65
C LEU A 71 9.13 -10.58 16.87
N ALA A 72 10.02 -10.93 17.81
CA ALA A 72 9.65 -11.62 19.03
C ALA A 72 8.66 -10.82 19.89
N LYS A 73 8.68 -9.50 19.84
CA LYS A 73 7.72 -8.63 20.53
C LYS A 73 6.42 -8.48 19.78
N LEU A 74 6.45 -8.50 18.44
CA LEU A 74 5.27 -8.32 17.60
C LEU A 74 4.46 -9.63 17.46
N HIS A 75 5.11 -10.77 17.37
CA HIS A 75 4.44 -12.05 17.20
C HIS A 75 3.31 -12.31 18.21
N PRO A 76 3.48 -12.07 19.51
CA PRO A 76 2.42 -12.32 20.50
C PRO A 76 1.20 -11.41 20.35
N VAL A 77 1.36 -10.21 19.77
CA VAL A 77 0.25 -9.26 19.57
C VAL A 77 -0.45 -9.43 18.24
N CYS A 78 0.13 -10.22 17.31
CA CYS A 78 -0.55 -10.59 16.08
C CYS A 78 -1.70 -11.54 16.38
N MET A 79 -2.90 -11.24 15.88
CA MET A 79 -4.11 -12.05 16.12
C MET A 79 -4.01 -13.49 15.59
N SER A 80 -3.06 -13.78 14.72
CA SER A 80 -2.83 -15.11 14.17
C SER A 80 -1.54 -15.70 14.71
N GLN A 81 -1.62 -16.82 15.43
CA GLN A 81 -0.44 -17.59 15.86
C GLN A 81 0.47 -18.02 14.68
N ASN A 82 -0.07 -18.06 13.47
CA ASN A 82 0.69 -18.38 12.26
C ASN A 82 1.58 -17.21 11.84
N ALA A 83 1.21 -15.96 12.13
CA ALA A 83 2.07 -14.81 11.90
C ALA A 83 3.34 -14.84 12.77
N ALA A 84 3.31 -15.56 13.90
CA ALA A 84 4.44 -15.75 14.80
C ALA A 84 5.65 -16.48 14.18
N LYS A 85 5.52 -17.03 12.98
CA LYS A 85 6.61 -17.71 12.25
C LYS A 85 7.00 -16.99 10.95
N ALA A 86 6.43 -15.84 10.70
CA ALA A 86 6.78 -15.05 9.52
C ALA A 86 8.22 -14.50 9.65
N PRO A 87 9.06 -14.60 8.58
CA PRO A 87 10.44 -14.11 8.60
C PRO A 87 10.52 -12.58 8.61
N LEU A 88 9.43 -11.91 8.29
CA LEU A 88 9.27 -10.46 8.39
C LEU A 88 7.79 -10.10 8.60
N ILE A 89 7.56 -8.91 9.13
CA ILE A 89 6.23 -8.31 9.26
C ILE A 89 6.26 -6.96 8.56
N ILE A 90 5.25 -6.70 7.73
CA ILE A 90 4.98 -5.37 7.20
C ILE A 90 3.81 -4.79 7.99
N ALA A 91 4.09 -3.80 8.82
CA ALA A 91 3.06 -3.06 9.52
C ALA A 91 2.56 -1.92 8.63
N VAL A 92 1.26 -1.87 8.40
CA VAL A 92 0.60 -0.76 7.70
C VAL A 92 0.08 0.20 8.77
N LEU A 93 0.66 1.38 8.82
CA LEU A 93 0.34 2.40 9.81
C LEU A 93 -0.56 3.46 9.19
N ALA A 94 -1.66 3.78 9.84
CA ALA A 94 -2.51 4.89 9.45
C ALA A 94 -1.83 6.23 9.80
N ARG A 95 -1.94 7.19 8.89
CA ARG A 95 -1.48 8.56 9.08
C ARG A 95 -2.67 9.52 9.03
N PRO A 96 -3.36 9.72 10.16
CA PRO A 96 -4.61 10.48 10.19
C PRO A 96 -4.42 11.98 9.92
N ASP A 97 -3.19 12.48 9.97
CA ASP A 97 -2.83 13.87 9.72
C ASP A 97 -2.56 14.21 8.25
N THR A 98 -2.46 13.21 7.37
CA THR A 98 -2.15 13.42 5.94
C THR A 98 -3.22 14.23 5.21
N TRP A 99 -4.46 14.19 5.68
CA TRP A 99 -5.55 14.98 5.12
C TRP A 99 -5.24 16.49 5.16
N LYS A 100 -4.53 16.98 6.19
CA LYS A 100 -4.15 18.39 6.32
C LYS A 100 -3.25 18.87 5.17
N GLN A 101 -2.34 18.01 4.72
CA GLN A 101 -1.46 18.31 3.60
C GLN A 101 -2.14 18.05 2.25
N ALA A 102 -2.90 16.97 2.16
CA ALA A 102 -3.58 16.59 0.93
C ALA A 102 -4.72 17.54 0.58
N CYS A 103 -5.41 18.14 1.56
CA CYS A 103 -6.37 19.22 1.32
C CYS A 103 -5.74 20.36 0.51
N LYS A 104 -4.51 20.76 0.85
CA LYS A 104 -3.80 21.79 0.09
C LYS A 104 -3.56 21.34 -1.34
N ASN A 105 -3.15 20.11 -1.55
CA ASN A 105 -2.88 19.56 -2.86
C ASN A 105 -4.15 19.44 -3.71
N VAL A 106 -5.23 18.89 -3.14
CA VAL A 106 -6.53 18.77 -3.82
C VAL A 106 -7.06 20.14 -4.23
N VAL A 107 -7.00 21.12 -3.32
CA VAL A 107 -7.45 22.50 -3.59
C VAL A 107 -6.57 23.16 -4.66
N THR A 108 -5.26 22.95 -4.63
CA THR A 108 -4.30 23.57 -5.58
C THR A 108 -4.47 23.03 -7.01
N TYR A 109 -4.81 21.74 -7.14
CA TYR A 109 -4.98 21.12 -8.46
C TYR A 109 -6.44 21.03 -8.92
N TRP A 110 -7.36 21.71 -8.22
CA TRP A 110 -8.75 21.74 -8.64
C TRP A 110 -8.91 22.52 -9.95
N PRO A 111 -9.51 21.95 -10.99
CA PRO A 111 -9.55 22.56 -12.32
C PRO A 111 -10.49 23.76 -12.45
N GLU A 112 -11.37 23.97 -11.49
CA GLU A 112 -12.32 25.09 -11.48
C GLU A 112 -11.79 26.26 -10.64
N PRO A 113 -12.18 27.51 -10.94
CA PRO A 113 -11.67 28.70 -10.24
C PRO A 113 -12.03 28.70 -8.74
N GLU A 114 -13.09 28.00 -8.34
CA GLU A 114 -13.46 27.86 -6.93
C GLU A 114 -13.71 26.41 -6.54
N VAL A 115 -13.07 25.98 -5.45
CA VAL A 115 -13.35 24.67 -4.86
C VAL A 115 -14.77 24.67 -4.30
N PRO A 116 -15.66 23.76 -4.73
CA PRO A 116 -17.02 23.70 -4.20
C PRO A 116 -17.07 23.63 -2.67
N ALA A 117 -17.96 24.37 -2.04
CA ALA A 117 -18.09 24.43 -0.58
C ALA A 117 -18.23 23.04 0.07
N ARG A 118 -18.92 22.10 -0.59
CA ARG A 118 -19.05 20.70 -0.17
C ARG A 118 -17.69 19.98 -0.08
N ILE A 119 -16.74 20.30 -0.95
CA ILE A 119 -15.39 19.71 -0.93
C ILE A 119 -14.59 20.34 0.22
N ARG A 120 -14.68 21.65 0.40
CA ARG A 120 -14.02 22.34 1.52
C ARG A 120 -14.51 21.81 2.88
N SER A 121 -15.83 21.62 3.04
CA SER A 121 -16.40 21.12 4.29
C SER A 121 -16.04 19.66 4.58
N PHE A 122 -15.74 18.88 3.56
CA PHE A 122 -15.33 17.49 3.74
C PHE A 122 -13.92 17.37 4.32
N TYR A 123 -13.07 18.37 4.10
CA TYR A 123 -11.66 18.37 4.55
C TYR A 123 -11.39 19.40 5.68
N ALA A 124 -12.38 20.12 6.17
CA ALA A 124 -12.28 21.03 7.29
C ALA A 124 -12.47 20.33 8.63
#